data_441b667dc26d9a8c47e21e95afe396ab
#
_entry.id   441b667dc26d9a8c47e21e95afe396ab
#
_cell.length_a   1.000
_cell.length_b   1.000
_cell.length_c   1.000
_cell.angle_alpha   90.00
_cell.angle_beta   90.00
_cell.angle_gamma   90.00
#
_symmetry.space_group_name_H-M   'P 1'
#
loop_
_entity.id
_entity.type
_entity.pdbx_description
1 polymer ?
#
loop_
_entity_poly.entity_id
_entity_poly.type
_entity_poly.pdbx_seq_one_letter_code
_entity_poly.pdbx_strand_id
1 'polypeptide(L)'
;MTSKDNKIVEVFIPGPAGRLEAKYYRSKINTSPICLVLHPHPQYGGTMYNKVVVDTFQTFMNNNFSVCRVNFRGVGKSDGEFDNGQGELADAAAALDWLEKENFDNSQCWISGFSFGSLIAMQLLMRRPEINRFVAISPQPNVYDFSFLTPCPTSGIIISGKKDEFVPFESINELNKRLSAQKGIKVEFDMISDANHFFSRADDKLIKSLNKYISKETALY
;
A
#
# COMPACT_ATOMS: atom_id res chain seq x y z
N MET A 1 11.92 -5.03 -32.57
CA MET A 1 11.63 -4.66 -31.16
C MET A 1 10.12 -4.64 -31.02
N THR A 2 9.54 -5.70 -30.46
CA THR A 2 8.11 -5.83 -30.26
C THR A 2 7.66 -4.85 -29.16
N SER A 3 6.69 -4.00 -29.46
CA SER A 3 6.06 -3.12 -28.48
C SER A 3 5.51 -4.01 -27.35
N LYS A 4 6.13 -3.99 -26.15
CA LYS A 4 5.51 -4.54 -24.98
C LYS A 4 4.29 -3.69 -24.68
N ASP A 5 3.11 -4.19 -25.03
CA ASP A 5 1.85 -3.57 -24.68
C ASP A 5 1.82 -3.31 -23.17
N ASN A 6 1.51 -2.07 -22.79
CA ASN A 6 1.29 -1.67 -21.39
C ASN A 6 0.02 -2.34 -20.87
N LYS A 7 0.13 -3.61 -20.51
CA LYS A 7 -0.99 -4.42 -20.05
C LYS A 7 -0.77 -4.83 -18.59
N ILE A 8 -1.84 -4.77 -17.82
CA ILE A 8 -1.88 -5.39 -16.50
C ILE A 8 -1.87 -6.90 -16.72
N VAL A 9 -0.87 -7.59 -16.17
CA VAL A 9 -0.71 -9.04 -16.30
C VAL A 9 -0.98 -9.73 -14.98
N GLU A 10 -1.54 -10.92 -15.03
CA GLU A 10 -1.59 -11.84 -13.90
C GLU A 10 -0.24 -12.54 -13.76
N VAL A 11 0.29 -12.58 -12.56
CA VAL A 11 1.53 -13.27 -12.24
C VAL A 11 1.37 -14.09 -10.98
N PHE A 12 2.20 -15.11 -10.83
CA PHE A 12 2.32 -15.88 -9.59
C PHE A 12 3.71 -15.66 -9.02
N ILE A 13 3.76 -15.14 -7.81
CA ILE A 13 5.01 -14.84 -7.10
C ILE A 13 5.30 -15.98 -6.14
N PRO A 14 6.53 -16.55 -6.14
CA PRO A 14 6.92 -17.50 -5.11
C PRO A 14 6.89 -16.86 -3.73
N GLY A 15 6.02 -17.34 -2.87
CA GLY A 15 5.86 -16.87 -1.50
C GLY A 15 6.26 -17.94 -0.48
N PRO A 16 6.34 -17.58 0.82
CA PRO A 16 6.78 -18.50 1.87
C PRO A 16 5.84 -19.71 2.11
N ALA A 17 4.54 -19.54 1.85
CA ALA A 17 3.54 -20.60 2.01
C ALA A 17 3.08 -21.20 0.68
N GLY A 18 3.81 -20.97 -0.40
CA GLY A 18 3.49 -21.35 -1.76
C GLY A 18 3.36 -20.12 -2.68
N ARG A 19 2.69 -20.26 -3.81
CA ARG A 19 2.55 -19.16 -4.78
C ARG A 19 1.56 -18.12 -4.28
N LEU A 20 1.82 -16.87 -4.62
CA LEU A 20 0.94 -15.72 -4.39
C LEU A 20 0.39 -15.22 -5.72
N GLU A 21 -0.93 -15.10 -5.83
CA GLU A 21 -1.60 -14.47 -6.98
C GLU A 21 -1.40 -12.96 -6.95
N ALA A 22 -0.96 -12.38 -8.07
CA ALA A 22 -0.77 -10.95 -8.15
C ALA A 22 -1.17 -10.38 -9.52
N LYS A 23 -1.45 -9.08 -9.55
CA LYS A 23 -1.59 -8.27 -10.76
C LYS A 23 -0.45 -7.28 -10.82
N TYR A 24 0.26 -7.27 -11.92
CA TYR A 24 1.43 -6.44 -12.15
C TYR A 24 1.26 -5.58 -13.39
N TYR A 25 1.68 -4.33 -13.28
CA TYR A 25 1.84 -3.40 -14.38
C TYR A 25 3.28 -2.89 -14.40
N ARG A 26 3.96 -3.02 -15.54
CA ARG A 26 5.30 -2.46 -15.74
C ARG A 26 5.19 -1.14 -16.47
N SER A 27 5.77 -0.09 -15.93
CA SER A 27 5.91 1.20 -16.62
C SER A 27 6.78 1.08 -17.87
N LYS A 28 6.56 1.98 -18.83
CA LYS A 28 7.42 2.10 -20.05
C LYS A 28 8.79 2.68 -19.73
N ILE A 29 8.92 3.41 -18.64
CA ILE A 29 10.14 4.07 -18.20
C ILE A 29 10.90 3.08 -17.32
N ASN A 30 12.10 2.69 -17.71
CA ASN A 30 12.89 1.68 -16.98
C ASN A 30 13.23 2.10 -15.54
N THR A 31 13.49 3.39 -15.34
CA THR A 31 13.80 3.98 -14.02
C THR A 31 12.56 4.42 -13.23
N SER A 32 11.37 3.98 -13.65
CA SER A 32 10.13 4.31 -12.94
C SER A 32 10.18 3.86 -11.48
N PRO A 33 9.60 4.65 -10.57
CA PRO A 33 9.38 4.18 -9.21
C PRO A 33 8.45 2.97 -9.20
N ILE A 34 8.58 2.16 -8.15
CA ILE A 34 7.73 0.99 -7.93
C ILE A 34 6.80 1.20 -6.74
N CYS A 35 5.64 0.53 -6.76
CA CYS A 35 4.73 0.51 -5.62
C CYS A 35 4.10 -0.87 -5.43
N LEU A 36 4.22 -1.42 -4.21
CA LEU A 36 3.47 -2.59 -3.77
C LEU A 36 2.19 -2.14 -3.07
N VAL A 37 1.03 -2.69 -3.47
CA VAL A 37 -0.29 -2.35 -2.91
C VAL A 37 -0.89 -3.56 -2.22
N LEU A 38 -1.22 -3.42 -0.93
CA LEU A 38 -1.69 -4.49 -0.04
C LEU A 38 -3.17 -4.32 0.30
N HIS A 39 -3.90 -5.44 0.26
CA HIS A 39 -5.35 -5.47 0.44
C HIS A 39 -5.81 -5.55 1.92
N PRO A 40 -7.10 -5.27 2.21
CA PRO A 40 -7.65 -5.35 3.55
C PRO A 40 -7.74 -6.79 4.07
N HIS A 41 -8.28 -6.96 5.27
CA HIS A 41 -8.25 -8.21 6.03
C HIS A 41 -8.79 -9.42 5.27
N PRO A 42 -7.98 -10.49 5.10
CA PRO A 42 -8.35 -11.68 4.34
C PRO A 42 -9.66 -12.34 4.79
N GLN A 43 -9.83 -12.52 6.09
CA GLN A 43 -10.99 -13.20 6.66
C GLN A 43 -12.30 -12.40 6.61
N TYR A 44 -12.22 -11.10 6.28
CA TYR A 44 -13.40 -10.24 6.09
C TYR A 44 -13.65 -9.92 4.61
N GLY A 45 -13.26 -10.83 3.72
CA GLY A 45 -13.49 -10.70 2.28
C GLY A 45 -12.48 -9.77 1.58
N GLY A 46 -11.37 -9.45 2.24
CA GLY A 46 -10.29 -8.67 1.64
C GLY A 46 -9.60 -9.43 0.52
N THR A 47 -9.45 -8.77 -0.62
CA THR A 47 -8.71 -9.29 -1.79
C THR A 47 -8.03 -8.14 -2.52
N MET A 48 -7.08 -8.44 -3.39
CA MET A 48 -6.47 -7.45 -4.29
C MET A 48 -7.47 -6.80 -5.27
N TYR A 49 -8.70 -7.31 -5.36
CA TYR A 49 -9.79 -6.78 -6.17
C TYR A 49 -10.68 -5.80 -5.40
N ASN A 50 -10.44 -5.57 -4.11
CA ASN A 50 -11.14 -4.52 -3.36
C ASN A 50 -11.01 -3.17 -4.10
N LYS A 51 -12.11 -2.40 -4.16
CA LYS A 51 -12.17 -1.18 -4.95
C LYS A 51 -11.07 -0.17 -4.56
N VAL A 52 -10.83 0.03 -3.26
CA VAL A 52 -9.76 0.93 -2.78
C VAL A 52 -8.38 0.49 -3.28
N VAL A 53 -8.11 -0.83 -3.25
CA VAL A 53 -6.86 -1.41 -3.75
C VAL A 53 -6.72 -1.22 -5.27
N VAL A 54 -7.81 -1.43 -6.01
CA VAL A 54 -7.84 -1.24 -7.47
C VAL A 54 -7.63 0.23 -7.84
N ASP A 55 -8.34 1.15 -7.19
CA ASP A 55 -8.22 2.59 -7.43
C ASP A 55 -6.80 3.09 -7.09
N THR A 56 -6.22 2.61 -5.99
CA THR A 56 -4.84 2.91 -5.60
C THR A 56 -3.85 2.40 -6.63
N PHE A 57 -3.97 1.14 -7.05
CA PHE A 57 -3.13 0.53 -8.09
C PHE A 57 -3.20 1.34 -9.39
N GLN A 58 -4.41 1.69 -9.86
CA GLN A 58 -4.60 2.47 -11.08
C GLN A 58 -4.04 3.88 -10.97
N THR A 59 -4.15 4.50 -9.78
CA THR A 59 -3.61 5.84 -9.54
C THR A 59 -2.08 5.83 -9.65
N PHE A 60 -1.39 4.88 -9.03
CA PHE A 60 0.06 4.74 -9.19
C PHE A 60 0.46 4.43 -10.63
N MET A 61 -0.25 3.53 -11.29
CA MET A 61 -0.04 3.20 -12.71
C MET A 61 -0.12 4.46 -13.61
N ASN A 62 -1.15 5.29 -13.40
CA ASN A 62 -1.36 6.53 -14.15
C ASN A 62 -0.31 7.61 -13.85
N ASN A 63 0.40 7.48 -12.74
CA ASN A 63 1.56 8.32 -12.36
C ASN A 63 2.90 7.68 -12.74
N ASN A 64 2.91 6.80 -13.74
CA ASN A 64 4.10 6.16 -14.32
C ASN A 64 4.89 5.23 -13.38
N PHE A 65 4.28 4.72 -12.31
CA PHE A 65 4.89 3.67 -11.49
C PHE A 65 4.77 2.30 -12.17
N SER A 66 5.74 1.43 -11.90
CA SER A 66 5.52 -0.01 -12.00
C SER A 66 4.84 -0.48 -10.72
N VAL A 67 3.70 -1.15 -10.83
CA VAL A 67 2.82 -1.41 -9.67
C VAL A 67 2.46 -2.89 -9.58
N CYS A 68 2.53 -3.42 -8.37
CA CYS A 68 2.05 -4.76 -8.04
C CYS A 68 0.99 -4.70 -6.94
N ARG A 69 -0.12 -5.43 -7.12
CA ARG A 69 -1.07 -5.76 -6.05
C ARG A 69 -1.16 -7.26 -5.93
N VAL A 70 -1.14 -7.75 -4.71
CA VAL A 70 -1.02 -9.19 -4.40
C VAL A 70 -2.17 -9.65 -3.53
N ASN A 71 -2.63 -10.87 -3.72
CA ASN A 71 -3.45 -11.58 -2.75
C ASN A 71 -2.55 -12.23 -1.71
N PHE A 72 -2.79 -11.95 -0.43
CA PHE A 72 -2.14 -12.67 0.68
C PHE A 72 -2.47 -14.16 0.64
N ARG A 73 -1.71 -14.95 1.37
CA ARG A 73 -1.95 -16.39 1.55
C ARG A 73 -3.40 -16.71 1.86
N GLY A 74 -3.91 -17.80 1.29
CA GLY A 74 -5.29 -18.24 1.48
C GLY A 74 -6.35 -17.37 0.79
N VAL A 75 -5.96 -16.36 0.00
CA VAL A 75 -6.89 -15.48 -0.73
C VAL A 75 -6.81 -15.72 -2.23
N GLY A 76 -7.96 -15.86 -2.87
CA GLY A 76 -8.05 -16.08 -4.32
C GLY A 76 -7.32 -17.34 -4.75
N LYS A 77 -6.31 -17.20 -5.61
CA LYS A 77 -5.46 -18.30 -6.09
C LYS A 77 -4.13 -18.40 -5.34
N SER A 78 -3.95 -17.65 -4.27
CA SER A 78 -2.76 -17.76 -3.41
C SER A 78 -2.83 -18.98 -2.52
N ASP A 79 -1.71 -19.69 -2.41
CA ASP A 79 -1.60 -20.87 -1.55
C ASP A 79 -1.50 -20.47 -0.06
N GLY A 80 -1.60 -21.43 0.84
CA GLY A 80 -1.49 -21.26 2.29
C GLY A 80 -2.80 -20.85 2.95
N GLU A 81 -2.70 -20.41 4.21
CA GLU A 81 -3.81 -20.00 5.06
C GLU A 81 -3.46 -18.74 5.83
N PHE A 82 -4.47 -17.97 6.25
CA PHE A 82 -4.29 -16.75 7.04
C PHE A 82 -3.51 -17.04 8.33
N ASP A 83 -2.47 -16.21 8.60
CA ASP A 83 -1.52 -16.41 9.70
C ASP A 83 -1.40 -15.15 10.61
N ASN A 84 -2.52 -14.54 10.90
CA ASN A 84 -2.64 -13.45 11.87
C ASN A 84 -1.66 -12.27 11.66
N GLY A 85 -1.30 -12.01 10.42
CA GLY A 85 -0.41 -10.92 10.03
C GLY A 85 1.07 -11.31 9.90
N GLN A 86 1.53 -12.37 10.55
CA GLN A 86 2.93 -12.79 10.48
C GLN A 86 3.26 -13.36 9.09
N GLY A 87 2.44 -14.29 8.63
CA GLY A 87 2.57 -14.86 7.31
C GLY A 87 2.31 -13.85 6.21
N GLU A 88 1.31 -13.00 6.36
CA GLU A 88 0.99 -11.93 5.41
C GLU A 88 2.13 -10.91 5.27
N LEU A 89 2.87 -10.64 6.36
CA LEU A 89 4.06 -9.82 6.31
C LEU A 89 5.19 -10.49 5.51
N ALA A 90 5.37 -11.80 5.65
CA ALA A 90 6.34 -12.55 4.87
C ALA A 90 5.93 -12.63 3.39
N ASP A 91 4.63 -12.73 3.09
CA ASP A 91 4.11 -12.66 1.72
C ASP A 91 4.37 -11.29 1.09
N ALA A 92 4.13 -10.21 1.84
CA ALA A 92 4.42 -8.85 1.38
C ALA A 92 5.92 -8.64 1.11
N ALA A 93 6.80 -9.20 1.96
CA ALA A 93 8.23 -9.16 1.73
C ALA A 93 8.63 -9.88 0.44
N ALA A 94 8.12 -11.10 0.21
CA ALA A 94 8.36 -11.85 -1.02
C ALA A 94 7.83 -11.14 -2.27
N ALA A 95 6.66 -10.49 -2.16
CA ALA A 95 6.09 -9.71 -3.25
C ALA A 95 6.93 -8.46 -3.57
N LEU A 96 7.51 -7.81 -2.54
CA LEU A 96 8.39 -6.67 -2.72
C LEU A 96 9.71 -7.10 -3.37
N ASP A 97 10.34 -8.19 -2.90
CA ASP A 97 11.57 -8.75 -3.49
C ASP A 97 11.38 -9.06 -4.98
N TRP A 98 10.23 -9.66 -5.31
CA TRP A 98 9.87 -9.96 -6.70
C TRP A 98 9.71 -8.68 -7.52
N LEU A 99 9.00 -7.68 -6.99
CA LEU A 99 8.75 -6.41 -7.67
C LEU A 99 10.03 -5.64 -7.94
N GLU A 100 10.97 -5.60 -6.99
CA GLU A 100 12.30 -5.00 -7.15
C GLU A 100 13.12 -5.73 -8.21
N LYS A 101 13.12 -7.06 -8.20
CA LYS A 101 13.81 -7.88 -9.19
C LYS A 101 13.32 -7.62 -10.62
N GLU A 102 12.00 -7.48 -10.80
CA GLU A 102 11.40 -7.15 -12.09
C GLU A 102 11.71 -5.71 -12.55
N ASN A 103 12.11 -4.83 -11.62
CA ASN A 103 12.37 -3.41 -11.84
C ASN A 103 13.71 -2.97 -11.20
N PHE A 104 14.79 -3.67 -11.46
CA PHE A 104 16.09 -3.48 -10.81
C PHE A 104 16.70 -2.06 -10.97
N ASP A 105 16.26 -1.29 -11.98
CA ASP A 105 16.66 0.10 -12.21
C ASP A 105 15.67 1.12 -11.62
N ASN A 106 14.75 0.70 -10.73
CA ASN A 106 13.76 1.60 -10.16
C ASN A 106 14.41 2.77 -9.41
N SER A 107 13.79 3.96 -9.50
CA SER A 107 14.29 5.17 -8.84
C SER A 107 13.87 5.29 -7.39
N GLN A 108 12.75 4.68 -7.02
CA GLN A 108 12.16 4.73 -5.68
C GLN A 108 11.28 3.50 -5.44
N CYS A 109 11.26 3.05 -4.19
CA CYS A 109 10.39 1.98 -3.72
C CYS A 109 9.32 2.55 -2.77
N TRP A 110 8.05 2.39 -3.14
CA TRP A 110 6.91 2.80 -2.34
C TRP A 110 6.07 1.61 -1.88
N ILE A 111 5.41 1.76 -0.75
CA ILE A 111 4.44 0.78 -0.27
C ILE A 111 3.12 1.45 0.05
N SER A 112 2.03 0.80 -0.33
CA SER A 112 0.67 1.23 0.02
C SER A 112 -0.13 0.08 0.60
N GLY A 113 -0.99 0.38 1.57
CA GLY A 113 -1.89 -0.60 2.14
C GLY A 113 -3.21 0.00 2.57
N PHE A 114 -4.27 -0.78 2.46
CA PHE A 114 -5.61 -0.42 2.89
C PHE A 114 -6.02 -1.25 4.12
N SER A 115 -6.51 -0.58 5.17
CA SER A 115 -7.02 -1.21 6.39
C SER A 115 -5.98 -2.15 7.02
N PHE A 116 -6.23 -3.45 7.13
CA PHE A 116 -5.23 -4.45 7.54
C PHE A 116 -3.96 -4.40 6.67
N GLY A 117 -4.11 -4.20 5.36
CA GLY A 117 -2.95 -4.05 4.47
C GLY A 117 -2.06 -2.87 4.84
N SER A 118 -2.60 -1.81 5.48
CA SER A 118 -1.80 -0.70 5.98
C SER A 118 -0.93 -1.10 7.19
N LEU A 119 -1.42 -1.98 8.07
CA LEU A 119 -0.61 -2.55 9.15
C LEU A 119 0.57 -3.33 8.57
N ILE A 120 0.30 -4.23 7.63
CA ILE A 120 1.34 -5.05 6.98
C ILE A 120 2.36 -4.16 6.25
N ALA A 121 1.89 -3.14 5.52
CA ALA A 121 2.75 -2.17 4.86
C ALA A 121 3.67 -1.44 5.85
N MET A 122 3.14 -0.99 6.99
CA MET A 122 3.91 -0.29 8.01
C MET A 122 4.88 -1.22 8.75
N GLN A 123 4.53 -2.48 8.96
CA GLN A 123 5.45 -3.47 9.53
C GLN A 123 6.58 -3.82 8.57
N LEU A 124 6.29 -3.91 7.26
CA LEU A 124 7.30 -4.15 6.25
C LEU A 124 8.26 -2.97 6.12
N LEU A 125 7.75 -1.75 6.09
CA LEU A 125 8.50 -0.50 6.11
C LEU A 125 9.58 -0.47 7.22
N MET A 126 9.29 -0.99 8.40
CA MET A 126 10.25 -1.04 9.52
C MET A 126 11.40 -2.04 9.30
N ARG A 127 11.30 -2.91 8.31
CA ARG A 127 12.27 -3.99 8.01
C ARG A 127 12.99 -3.81 6.67
N ARG A 128 12.51 -2.89 5.85
CA ARG A 128 12.94 -2.69 4.46
C ARG A 128 13.37 -1.24 4.25
N PRO A 129 14.68 -0.94 4.46
CA PRO A 129 15.22 0.43 4.37
C PRO A 129 15.15 1.02 2.95
N GLU A 130 14.97 0.22 1.91
CA GLU A 130 14.76 0.65 0.54
C GLU A 130 13.40 1.32 0.31
N ILE A 131 12.41 1.11 1.19
CA ILE A 131 11.12 1.76 1.08
C ILE A 131 11.27 3.25 1.39
N ASN A 132 11.07 4.09 0.38
CA ASN A 132 11.28 5.53 0.46
C ASN A 132 10.04 6.30 0.89
N ARG A 133 8.84 5.76 0.62
CA ARG A 133 7.56 6.39 0.95
C ARG A 133 6.48 5.35 1.26
N PHE A 134 5.54 5.74 2.09
CA PHE A 134 4.35 4.93 2.35
C PHE A 134 3.05 5.70 2.11
N VAL A 135 1.99 4.94 1.79
CA VAL A 135 0.60 5.39 1.73
C VAL A 135 -0.26 4.46 2.57
N ALA A 136 -0.71 4.93 3.72
CA ALA A 136 -1.60 4.17 4.60
C ALA A 136 -3.04 4.66 4.45
N ILE A 137 -3.92 3.81 3.94
CA ILE A 137 -5.33 4.11 3.70
C ILE A 137 -6.17 3.44 4.77
N SER A 138 -6.95 4.23 5.52
CA SER A 138 -7.79 3.79 6.65
C SER A 138 -7.07 2.81 7.60
N PRO A 139 -5.86 3.12 8.11
CA PRO A 139 -5.24 2.27 9.12
C PRO A 139 -6.11 2.20 10.38
N GLN A 140 -6.05 1.09 11.11
CA GLN A 140 -6.93 0.80 12.25
C GLN A 140 -6.16 0.79 13.59
N PRO A 141 -5.69 1.93 14.12
CA PRO A 141 -4.93 1.98 15.36
C PRO A 141 -5.76 1.63 16.63
N ASN A 142 -7.07 1.57 16.51
CA ASN A 142 -7.98 1.06 17.54
C ASN A 142 -8.04 -0.47 17.62
N VAL A 143 -7.57 -1.15 16.58
CA VAL A 143 -7.57 -2.63 16.47
C VAL A 143 -6.16 -3.18 16.57
N TYR A 144 -5.19 -2.50 15.94
CA TYR A 144 -3.81 -2.93 15.86
C TYR A 144 -2.86 -1.95 16.54
N ASP A 145 -1.81 -2.48 17.16
CA ASP A 145 -0.76 -1.65 17.73
C ASP A 145 0.19 -1.12 16.65
N PHE A 146 0.29 0.19 16.53
CA PHE A 146 1.23 0.92 15.67
C PHE A 146 2.38 1.56 16.46
N SER A 147 2.61 1.17 17.72
CA SER A 147 3.69 1.72 18.57
C SER A 147 5.08 1.49 17.99
N PHE A 148 5.25 0.42 17.21
CA PHE A 148 6.49 0.09 16.51
C PHE A 148 6.98 1.17 15.53
N LEU A 149 6.12 2.12 15.11
CA LEU A 149 6.49 3.23 14.24
C LEU A 149 7.19 4.39 14.97
N THR A 150 7.90 4.10 16.04
CA THR A 150 8.65 5.11 16.79
C THR A 150 10.08 4.61 17.07
N PRO A 151 11.07 5.04 16.27
CA PRO A 151 10.98 6.01 15.14
C PRO A 151 10.46 5.39 13.84
N CYS A 152 9.67 6.16 13.09
CA CYS A 152 9.26 5.79 11.73
C CYS A 152 10.41 6.14 10.76
N PRO A 153 10.85 5.21 9.89
CA PRO A 153 12.06 5.41 9.09
C PRO A 153 11.88 6.31 7.86
N THR A 154 10.64 6.56 7.40
CA THR A 154 10.41 7.34 6.18
C THR A 154 9.14 8.17 6.22
N SER A 155 9.08 9.15 5.32
CA SER A 155 7.92 10.02 5.11
C SER A 155 6.79 9.29 4.38
N GLY A 156 5.56 9.78 4.53
CA GLY A 156 4.41 9.17 3.90
C GLY A 156 3.12 9.98 4.07
N ILE A 157 2.02 9.36 3.70
CA ILE A 157 0.68 9.92 3.91
C ILE A 157 -0.25 8.91 4.57
N ILE A 158 -1.09 9.40 5.47
CA ILE A 158 -2.26 8.69 5.99
C ILE A 158 -3.49 9.33 5.37
N ILE A 159 -4.37 8.53 4.75
CA ILE A 159 -5.64 8.97 4.20
C ILE A 159 -6.76 8.21 4.91
N SER A 160 -7.72 8.94 5.49
CA SER A 160 -8.84 8.35 6.21
C SER A 160 -10.15 9.07 5.94
N GLY A 161 -11.26 8.36 6.09
CA GLY A 161 -12.60 8.95 6.01
C GLY A 161 -13.05 9.49 7.36
N LYS A 162 -13.68 10.68 7.38
CA LYS A 162 -14.25 11.24 8.61
C LYS A 162 -15.50 10.49 9.08
N LYS A 163 -16.16 9.78 8.15
CA LYS A 163 -17.34 8.95 8.43
C LYS A 163 -16.98 7.46 8.50
N ASP A 164 -15.72 7.16 8.83
CA ASP A 164 -15.25 5.79 9.02
C ASP A 164 -15.93 5.18 10.23
N GLU A 165 -16.72 4.15 10.01
CA GLU A 165 -17.51 3.45 11.03
C GLU A 165 -16.69 2.43 11.83
N PHE A 166 -15.48 2.08 11.36
CA PHE A 166 -14.60 1.10 12.00
C PHE A 166 -13.47 1.75 12.78
N VAL A 167 -13.08 2.97 12.40
CA VAL A 167 -11.93 3.67 12.99
C VAL A 167 -12.38 4.99 13.61
N PRO A 168 -12.45 5.07 14.96
CA PRO A 168 -12.74 6.32 15.65
C PRO A 168 -11.73 7.40 15.27
N PHE A 169 -12.24 8.63 15.05
CA PHE A 169 -11.40 9.77 14.68
C PHE A 169 -10.24 10.00 15.67
N GLU A 170 -10.51 9.84 16.95
CA GLU A 170 -9.54 10.02 18.03
C GLU A 170 -8.33 9.11 17.85
N SER A 171 -8.56 7.83 17.55
CA SER A 171 -7.52 6.83 17.38
C SER A 171 -6.60 7.16 16.19
N ILE A 172 -7.17 7.56 15.05
CA ILE A 172 -6.36 7.92 13.88
C ILE A 172 -5.63 9.25 14.07
N ASN A 173 -6.25 10.19 14.79
CA ASN A 173 -5.66 11.48 15.11
C ASN A 173 -4.46 11.33 16.08
N GLU A 174 -4.53 10.42 17.04
CA GLU A 174 -3.41 10.09 17.93
C GLU A 174 -2.24 9.47 17.17
N LEU A 175 -2.51 8.53 16.26
CA LEU A 175 -1.49 7.96 15.38
C LEU A 175 -0.82 9.07 14.56
N ASN A 176 -1.61 9.94 13.94
CA ASN A 176 -1.10 11.06 13.15
C ASN A 176 -0.23 12.01 14.00
N LYS A 177 -0.69 12.42 15.18
CA LYS A 177 0.09 13.27 16.09
C LYS A 177 1.43 12.66 16.45
N ARG A 178 1.45 11.37 16.78
CA ARG A 178 2.66 10.64 17.15
C ARG A 178 3.67 10.58 16.00
N LEU A 179 3.20 10.35 14.77
CA LEU A 179 4.06 10.30 13.59
C LEU A 179 4.54 11.70 13.18
N SER A 180 3.66 12.70 13.19
CA SER A 180 3.98 14.07 12.81
C SER A 180 4.93 14.78 13.80
N ALA A 181 5.02 14.30 15.04
CA ALA A 181 5.95 14.84 16.04
C ALA A 181 7.39 14.38 15.84
N GLN A 182 7.63 13.40 14.97
CA GLN A 182 8.96 12.85 14.75
C GLN A 182 9.81 13.74 13.85
N LYS A 183 11.09 13.89 14.20
CA LYS A 183 12.05 14.67 13.41
C LYS A 183 12.61 13.83 12.26
N GLY A 184 12.94 14.50 11.16
CA GLY A 184 13.58 13.86 9.99
C GLY A 184 12.61 13.22 9.00
N ILE A 185 11.34 13.10 9.33
CA ILE A 185 10.28 12.63 8.42
C ILE A 185 9.13 13.62 8.35
N LYS A 186 8.34 13.52 7.28
CA LYS A 186 7.09 14.27 7.12
C LYS A 186 5.97 13.29 6.83
N VAL A 187 5.03 13.16 7.75
CA VAL A 187 3.81 12.38 7.55
C VAL A 187 2.66 13.35 7.28
N GLU A 188 2.09 13.27 6.08
CA GLU A 188 0.88 14.02 5.73
C GLU A 188 -0.35 13.27 6.20
N PHE A 189 -1.40 14.03 6.52
CA PHE A 189 -2.67 13.48 6.94
C PHE A 189 -3.80 14.12 6.14
N ASP A 190 -4.55 13.30 5.39
CA ASP A 190 -5.72 13.75 4.65
C ASP A 190 -6.99 13.06 5.18
N MET A 191 -7.85 13.86 5.81
CA MET A 191 -9.13 13.42 6.36
C MET A 191 -10.26 13.83 5.41
N ILE A 192 -10.79 12.85 4.65
CA ILE A 192 -11.86 13.10 3.68
C ILE A 192 -13.21 13.15 4.39
N SER A 193 -13.84 14.33 4.41
CA SER A 193 -14.98 14.67 5.29
C SER A 193 -16.22 13.81 5.12
N ASP A 194 -16.48 13.27 3.93
CA ASP A 194 -17.67 12.50 3.59
C ASP A 194 -17.40 11.03 3.27
N ALA A 195 -16.14 10.59 3.38
CA ALA A 195 -15.75 9.22 3.15
C ALA A 195 -16.01 8.34 4.39
N ASN A 196 -16.49 7.13 4.14
CA ASN A 196 -16.51 6.02 5.08
C ASN A 196 -15.22 5.19 4.95
N HIS A 197 -15.11 4.06 5.67
CA HIS A 197 -13.94 3.19 5.66
C HIS A 197 -13.51 2.76 4.24
N PHE A 198 -14.48 2.43 3.39
CA PHE A 198 -14.26 1.93 2.04
C PHE A 198 -14.28 3.01 0.95
N PHE A 199 -14.35 4.30 1.34
CA PHE A 199 -14.50 5.44 0.42
C PHE A 199 -15.67 5.29 -0.55
N SER A 200 -16.72 4.58 -0.14
CA SER A 200 -17.94 4.42 -0.93
C SER A 200 -18.52 5.79 -1.26
N ARG A 201 -18.71 6.08 -2.56
CA ARG A 201 -19.15 7.40 -3.07
C ARG A 201 -18.18 8.56 -2.84
N ALA A 202 -16.92 8.27 -2.46
CA ALA A 202 -15.85 9.24 -2.29
C ALA A 202 -14.53 8.76 -2.89
N ASP A 203 -14.58 7.81 -3.81
CA ASP A 203 -13.45 7.24 -4.51
C ASP A 203 -12.70 8.30 -5.35
N ASP A 204 -13.42 9.24 -5.95
CA ASP A 204 -12.84 10.39 -6.66
C ASP A 204 -11.97 11.27 -5.74
N LYS A 205 -12.37 11.42 -4.48
CA LYS A 205 -11.61 12.18 -3.47
C LYS A 205 -10.37 11.43 -3.00
N LEU A 206 -10.48 10.10 -2.82
CA LEU A 206 -9.32 9.25 -2.55
C LEU A 206 -8.30 9.35 -3.70
N ILE A 207 -8.75 9.18 -4.95
CA ILE A 207 -7.90 9.30 -6.14
C ILE A 207 -7.25 10.68 -6.22
N LYS A 208 -7.99 11.75 -5.93
CA LYS A 208 -7.46 13.12 -5.92
C LYS A 208 -6.39 13.31 -4.84
N SER A 209 -6.61 12.79 -3.64
CA SER A 209 -5.65 12.82 -2.55
C SER A 209 -4.36 12.09 -2.91
N LEU A 210 -4.47 10.87 -3.43
CA LEU A 210 -3.35 10.08 -3.91
C LEU A 210 -2.56 10.80 -5.01
N ASN A 211 -3.23 11.30 -6.05
CA ASN A 211 -2.59 12.05 -7.14
C ASN A 211 -1.82 13.27 -6.63
N LYS A 212 -2.44 14.04 -5.72
CA LYS A 212 -1.80 15.23 -5.13
C LYS A 212 -0.52 14.85 -4.39
N TYR A 213 -0.56 13.80 -3.58
CA TYR A 213 0.61 13.35 -2.82
C TYR A 213 1.70 12.79 -3.75
N ILE A 214 1.35 11.89 -4.67
CA ILE A 214 2.29 11.28 -5.61
C ILE A 214 2.98 12.36 -6.45
N SER A 215 2.22 13.26 -7.09
CA SER A 215 2.79 14.31 -7.94
C SER A 215 3.74 15.24 -7.17
N LYS A 216 3.43 15.54 -5.90
CA LYS A 216 4.28 16.36 -5.05
C LYS A 216 5.60 15.65 -4.72
N GLU A 217 5.55 14.39 -4.33
CA GLU A 217 6.73 13.64 -3.89
C GLU A 217 7.61 13.20 -5.07
N THR A 218 7.03 12.95 -6.25
CA THR A 218 7.80 12.62 -7.46
C THR A 218 8.41 13.83 -8.15
N ALA A 219 7.89 15.05 -7.94
CA ALA A 219 8.47 16.28 -8.48
C ALA A 219 9.77 16.70 -7.77
N LEU A 220 10.14 16.05 -6.68
CA LEU A 220 11.36 16.32 -5.91
C LEU A 220 12.59 15.60 -6.48
N TYR A 221 12.41 14.80 -7.52
CA TYR A 221 13.45 13.99 -8.19
C TYR A 221 13.39 14.15 -9.71
#